data_b8c59e5669188ebda6290c2a5c0f77b5
#
_entry.id   b8c59e5669188ebda6290c2a5c0f77b5
#
_cell.length_a   1.000
_cell.length_b   1.000
_cell.length_c   1.000
_cell.angle_alpha   90.00
_cell.angle_beta   90.00
_cell.angle_gamma   90.00
#
_symmetry.space_group_name_H-M   'P 1'
#
loop_
_entity.id
_entity.type
_entity.pdbx_description
1 polymer ?
#
loop_
_entity_poly.entity_id
_entity_poly.type
_entity_poly.pdbx_seq_one_letter_code
_entity_poly.pdbx_strand_id
1 'polypeptide(L)'
;MLRGPPPLPFLPEEVHGVGVALVVAFYAGDVEAGEEVMAPLRAYGDPIADAVQPTPYAAFQQAFDPLLEPGARNYWKSHNLAELSDTAIETAVEYAENLPSPLSEIFFAQVGGEGARVPADATAYPHRNVAYIMNVHTRWTE
;
A
#
# COMPACT_ATOMS: atom_id res chain seq x y z
N MET A 1 -1.12 -3.49 -5.46
CA MET A 1 -2.17 -4.47 -5.85
C MET A 1 -1.93 -5.75 -5.08
N LEU A 2 -2.94 -6.25 -4.40
CA LEU A 2 -2.90 -7.55 -3.72
C LEU A 2 -3.56 -8.58 -4.64
N ARG A 3 -2.89 -9.70 -4.92
CA ARG A 3 -3.49 -10.79 -5.67
C ARG A 3 -3.97 -11.87 -4.70
N GLY A 4 -5.26 -12.14 -4.72
CA GLY A 4 -5.85 -13.16 -3.87
C GLY A 4 -5.72 -12.87 -2.37
N PRO A 5 -6.09 -11.65 -1.90
CA PRO A 5 -6.02 -11.38 -0.47
C PRO A 5 -6.82 -12.44 0.29
N PRO A 6 -6.38 -12.82 1.51
CA PRO A 6 -7.21 -13.62 2.39
C PRO A 6 -8.57 -12.93 2.57
N PRO A 7 -9.62 -13.64 2.95
CA PRO A 7 -10.93 -13.06 3.15
C PRO A 7 -10.88 -11.99 4.22
N LEU A 8 -10.70 -10.75 3.80
CA LEU A 8 -10.74 -9.60 4.69
C LEU A 8 -12.21 -9.30 5.01
N PRO A 9 -12.58 -9.07 6.28
CA PRO A 9 -13.97 -8.96 6.70
C PRO A 9 -14.77 -7.84 6.03
N PHE A 10 -14.06 -6.85 5.47
CA PHE A 10 -14.67 -5.71 4.78
C PHE A 10 -14.78 -5.89 3.26
N LEU A 11 -14.28 -7.01 2.71
CA LEU A 11 -14.40 -7.31 1.28
C LEU A 11 -15.57 -8.26 1.01
N PRO A 12 -16.40 -7.99 -0.02
CA PRO A 12 -17.41 -8.91 -0.48
C PRO A 12 -16.81 -10.28 -0.86
N GLU A 13 -17.56 -11.36 -0.61
CA GLU A 13 -17.09 -12.72 -0.88
C GLU A 13 -16.72 -12.94 -2.37
N GLU A 14 -17.41 -12.23 -3.28
CA GLU A 14 -17.23 -12.32 -4.73
C GLU A 14 -15.83 -11.87 -5.20
N VAL A 15 -15.13 -11.07 -4.40
CA VAL A 15 -13.79 -10.59 -4.72
C VAL A 15 -12.68 -11.34 -3.98
N HIS A 16 -13.02 -12.35 -3.18
CA HIS A 16 -12.01 -13.17 -2.53
C HIS A 16 -11.21 -13.96 -3.58
N GLY A 17 -9.90 -13.89 -3.52
CA GLY A 17 -9.01 -14.54 -4.49
C GLY A 17 -8.82 -13.77 -5.81
N VAL A 18 -9.51 -12.66 -6.01
CA VAL A 18 -9.35 -11.79 -7.18
C VAL A 18 -8.28 -10.73 -6.90
N GLY A 19 -7.49 -10.39 -7.94
CA GLY A 19 -6.52 -9.30 -7.82
C GLY A 19 -7.25 -7.96 -7.61
N VAL A 20 -6.87 -7.22 -6.57
CA VAL A 20 -7.46 -5.92 -6.23
C VAL A 20 -6.40 -4.85 -6.12
N ALA A 21 -6.77 -3.60 -6.44
CA ALA A 21 -6.00 -2.42 -6.10
C ALA A 21 -6.48 -1.90 -4.74
N LEU A 22 -5.57 -1.75 -3.79
CA LEU A 22 -5.86 -1.24 -2.46
C LEU A 22 -5.17 0.11 -2.28
N VAL A 23 -5.93 1.12 -1.87
CA VAL A 23 -5.40 2.41 -1.42
C VAL A 23 -5.42 2.43 0.10
N VAL A 24 -4.26 2.62 0.72
CA VAL A 24 -4.13 2.77 2.16
C VAL A 24 -3.75 4.21 2.44
N ALA A 25 -4.57 4.90 3.21
CA ALA A 25 -4.35 6.28 3.60
C ALA A 25 -4.49 6.43 5.12
N PHE A 26 -3.68 7.31 5.69
CA PHE A 26 -3.68 7.61 7.12
C PHE A 26 -3.55 9.12 7.33
N TYR A 27 -4.45 9.68 8.12
CA TYR A 27 -4.43 11.06 8.55
C TYR A 27 -4.27 11.12 10.08
N ALA A 28 -3.21 11.77 10.55
CA ALA A 28 -2.94 11.95 11.96
C ALA A 28 -3.38 13.35 12.40
N GLY A 29 -4.62 13.49 12.87
CA GLY A 29 -5.16 14.76 13.28
C GLY A 29 -6.59 14.66 13.78
N ASP A 30 -7.29 15.78 13.76
CA ASP A 30 -8.71 15.85 14.09
C ASP A 30 -9.55 15.00 13.11
N VAL A 31 -10.61 14.35 13.63
CA VAL A 31 -11.43 13.42 12.85
C VAL A 31 -12.20 14.14 11.74
N GLU A 32 -12.79 15.30 12.03
CA GLU A 32 -13.58 16.07 11.05
C GLU A 32 -12.68 16.57 9.91
N ALA A 33 -11.50 17.11 10.26
CA ALA A 33 -10.51 17.49 9.26
C ALA A 33 -10.00 16.28 8.45
N GLY A 34 -9.88 15.11 9.08
CA GLY A 34 -9.52 13.86 8.41
C GLY A 34 -10.56 13.41 7.39
N GLU A 35 -11.84 13.53 7.71
CA GLU A 35 -12.93 13.21 6.77
C GLU A 35 -12.90 14.12 5.54
N GLU A 36 -12.66 15.43 5.72
CA GLU A 36 -12.53 16.38 4.61
C GLU A 36 -11.33 16.03 3.70
N VAL A 37 -10.18 15.71 4.29
CA VAL A 37 -8.96 15.34 3.54
C VAL A 37 -9.13 14.03 2.80
N MET A 38 -9.85 13.06 3.37
CA MET A 38 -10.07 11.73 2.76
C MET A 38 -11.21 11.73 1.73
N ALA A 39 -12.11 12.68 1.76
CA ALA A 39 -13.28 12.72 0.88
C ALA A 39 -12.94 12.60 -0.62
N PRO A 40 -11.91 13.27 -1.19
CA PRO A 40 -11.56 13.12 -2.59
C PRO A 40 -11.08 11.70 -2.96
N LEU A 41 -10.38 11.01 -2.05
CA LEU A 41 -9.95 9.63 -2.26
C LEU A 41 -11.15 8.67 -2.26
N ARG A 42 -12.08 8.88 -1.35
CA ARG A 42 -13.31 8.06 -1.22
C ARG A 42 -14.25 8.26 -2.40
N ALA A 43 -14.25 9.44 -3.01
CA ALA A 43 -15.06 9.77 -4.18
C ALA A 43 -14.41 9.39 -5.50
N TYR A 44 -13.17 8.89 -5.48
CA TYR A 44 -12.46 8.52 -6.71
C TYR A 44 -12.88 7.13 -7.21
N GLY A 45 -13.43 7.10 -8.42
CA GLY A 45 -13.88 5.85 -9.03
C GLY A 45 -15.12 5.26 -8.37
N ASP A 46 -15.24 3.94 -8.45
CA ASP A 46 -16.32 3.16 -7.83
C ASP A 46 -15.64 2.05 -6.98
N PRO A 47 -15.28 2.33 -5.74
CA PRO A 47 -14.56 1.37 -4.91
C PRO A 47 -15.46 0.18 -4.54
N ILE A 48 -14.90 -1.02 -4.60
CA ILE A 48 -15.57 -2.26 -4.18
C ILE A 48 -15.92 -2.20 -2.69
N ALA A 49 -15.08 -1.59 -1.88
CA ALA A 49 -15.29 -1.37 -0.46
C ALA A 49 -14.56 -0.11 0.01
N ASP A 50 -15.13 0.55 1.00
CA ASP A 50 -14.54 1.68 1.71
C ASP A 50 -14.51 1.35 3.21
N ALA A 51 -13.31 1.18 3.75
CA ALA A 51 -13.07 0.88 5.16
C ALA A 51 -12.41 2.06 5.91
N VAL A 52 -12.40 3.26 5.31
CA VAL A 52 -11.85 4.46 5.95
C VAL A 52 -12.73 4.89 7.10
N GLN A 53 -12.19 4.89 8.30
CA GLN A 53 -12.88 5.28 9.53
C GLN A 53 -11.90 5.74 10.59
N PRO A 54 -12.36 6.50 11.61
CA PRO A 54 -11.55 6.80 12.78
C PRO A 54 -11.06 5.52 13.43
N THR A 55 -9.74 5.39 13.55
CA THR A 55 -9.11 4.15 14.05
C THR A 55 -7.95 4.50 14.97
N PRO A 56 -7.84 3.89 16.16
CA PRO A 56 -6.65 4.02 16.99
C PRO A 56 -5.39 3.61 16.21
N TYR A 57 -4.32 4.40 16.29
CA TYR A 57 -3.08 4.15 15.54
C TYR A 57 -2.51 2.74 15.76
N ALA A 58 -2.56 2.23 16.98
CA ALA A 58 -2.12 0.87 17.29
C ALA A 58 -2.91 -0.20 16.52
N ALA A 59 -4.22 0.00 16.35
CA ALA A 59 -5.06 -0.92 15.57
C ALA A 59 -4.78 -0.79 14.06
N PHE A 60 -4.56 0.45 13.56
CA PHE A 60 -4.16 0.67 12.18
C PHE A 60 -2.83 -0.03 11.85
N GLN A 61 -1.84 0.03 12.75
CA GLN A 61 -0.56 -0.65 12.58
C GLN A 61 -0.69 -2.18 12.46
N GLN A 62 -1.68 -2.76 13.13
CA GLN A 62 -1.93 -4.20 13.14
C GLN A 62 -2.87 -4.68 12.02
N ALA A 63 -3.43 -3.76 11.24
CA ALA A 63 -4.44 -4.08 10.23
C ALA A 63 -3.97 -5.09 9.18
N PHE A 64 -2.66 -5.12 8.91
CA PHE A 64 -2.06 -6.01 7.91
C PHE A 64 -1.34 -7.22 8.50
N ASP A 65 -1.29 -7.38 9.82
CA ASP A 65 -0.65 -8.53 10.47
C ASP A 65 -1.17 -9.88 9.95
N PRO A 66 -2.48 -10.06 9.70
CA PRO A 66 -3.01 -11.32 9.15
C PRO A 66 -2.46 -11.67 7.76
N LEU A 67 -1.99 -10.67 6.99
CA LEU A 67 -1.37 -10.88 5.68
C LEU A 67 0.11 -11.29 5.79
N LEU A 68 0.71 -11.13 6.97
CA LEU A 68 2.14 -11.26 7.20
C LEU A 68 2.48 -12.37 8.21
N GLU A 69 1.61 -13.37 8.33
CA GLU A 69 1.82 -14.48 9.27
C GLU A 69 3.19 -15.15 9.10
N PRO A 70 3.83 -15.56 10.22
CA PRO A 70 5.11 -16.25 10.20
C PRO A 70 5.05 -17.56 9.41
N GLY A 71 6.21 -18.00 8.89
CA GLY A 71 6.36 -19.29 8.22
C GLY A 71 6.45 -19.21 6.70
N ALA A 72 6.03 -18.12 6.07
CA ALA A 72 6.23 -17.93 4.64
C ALA A 72 7.68 -17.54 4.31
N ARG A 73 8.17 -18.01 3.17
CA ARG A 73 9.42 -17.53 2.56
C ARG A 73 9.17 -16.15 1.96
N ASN A 74 10.18 -15.30 1.97
CA ASN A 74 10.07 -13.90 1.52
C ASN A 74 11.25 -13.53 0.62
N TYR A 75 10.95 -12.80 -0.45
CA TYR A 75 11.93 -12.12 -1.27
C TYR A 75 11.41 -10.73 -1.65
N TRP A 76 12.10 -9.70 -1.17
CA TRP A 76 11.69 -8.31 -1.32
C TRP A 76 12.72 -7.51 -2.09
N LYS A 77 12.22 -6.65 -2.97
CA LYS A 77 13.02 -5.64 -3.67
C LYS A 77 12.32 -4.31 -3.63
N SER A 78 13.08 -3.27 -3.32
CA SER A 78 12.59 -1.89 -3.32
C SER A 78 13.33 -1.06 -4.35
N HIS A 79 12.64 -0.05 -4.87
CA HIS A 79 13.22 0.96 -5.73
C HIS A 79 12.63 2.33 -5.42
N ASN A 80 13.49 3.36 -5.42
CA ASN A 80 13.10 4.74 -5.21
C ASN A 80 12.79 5.41 -6.54
N LEU A 81 11.63 6.03 -6.67
CA LEU A 81 11.17 6.70 -7.87
C LEU A 81 11.02 8.21 -7.60
N ALA A 82 11.59 9.03 -8.47
CA ALA A 82 11.40 10.48 -8.42
C ALA A 82 9.98 10.88 -8.86
N GLU A 83 9.37 10.08 -9.73
CA GLU A 83 8.00 10.24 -10.22
C GLU A 83 7.38 8.86 -10.48
N LEU A 84 6.06 8.81 -10.55
CA LEU A 84 5.31 7.63 -10.97
C LEU A 84 4.77 7.89 -12.37
N SER A 85 5.56 7.55 -13.40
CA SER A 85 5.19 7.72 -14.81
C SER A 85 4.14 6.70 -15.24
N ASP A 86 3.39 7.01 -16.31
CA ASP A 86 2.40 6.09 -16.90
C ASP A 86 3.03 4.75 -17.26
N THR A 87 4.24 4.76 -17.84
CA THR A 87 4.97 3.52 -18.14
C THR A 87 5.30 2.70 -16.90
N ALA A 88 5.64 3.33 -15.78
CA ALA A 88 5.88 2.63 -14.52
C ALA A 88 4.58 2.01 -13.97
N ILE A 89 3.46 2.71 -14.12
CA ILE A 89 2.13 2.21 -13.73
C ILE A 89 1.74 1.02 -14.60
N GLU A 90 1.82 1.15 -15.93
CA GLU A 90 1.51 0.08 -16.89
C GLU A 90 2.34 -1.17 -16.63
N THR A 91 3.64 -1.01 -16.43
CA THR A 91 4.55 -2.11 -16.08
C THR A 91 4.14 -2.77 -14.76
N ALA A 92 3.83 -1.99 -13.74
CA ALA A 92 3.41 -2.53 -12.46
C ALA A 92 2.09 -3.32 -12.56
N VAL A 93 1.15 -2.83 -13.37
CA VAL A 93 -0.13 -3.53 -13.63
C VAL A 93 0.12 -4.86 -14.34
N GLU A 94 0.92 -4.88 -15.42
CA GLU A 94 1.27 -6.08 -16.16
C GLU A 94 1.87 -7.17 -15.25
N TYR A 95 2.85 -6.80 -14.42
CA TYR A 95 3.45 -7.74 -13.48
C TYR A 95 2.53 -8.15 -12.34
N ALA A 96 1.65 -7.27 -11.89
CA ALA A 96 0.70 -7.56 -10.83
C ALA A 96 -0.38 -8.58 -11.26
N GLU A 97 -0.72 -8.63 -12.55
CA GLU A 97 -1.63 -9.65 -13.11
C GLU A 97 -1.00 -11.04 -13.09
N ASN A 98 0.33 -11.14 -13.03
CA ASN A 98 1.11 -12.36 -13.14
C ASN A 98 2.00 -12.64 -11.92
N LEU A 99 1.59 -12.20 -10.73
CA LEU A 99 2.34 -12.47 -9.50
C LEU A 99 2.47 -13.98 -9.25
N PRO A 100 3.66 -14.44 -8.81
CA PRO A 100 3.96 -15.87 -8.70
C PRO A 100 3.22 -16.57 -7.54
N SER A 101 2.68 -15.82 -6.61
CA SER A 101 1.98 -16.33 -5.43
C SER A 101 0.84 -15.40 -5.04
N PRO A 102 -0.27 -15.91 -4.50
CA PRO A 102 -1.36 -15.09 -3.96
C PRO A 102 -0.95 -14.26 -2.73
N LEU A 103 0.19 -14.59 -2.11
CA LEU A 103 0.75 -13.82 -1.00
C LEU A 103 1.68 -12.69 -1.45
N SER A 104 1.87 -12.54 -2.77
CA SER A 104 2.76 -11.53 -3.34
C SER A 104 2.00 -10.27 -3.71
N GLU A 105 2.72 -9.14 -3.65
CA GLU A 105 2.14 -7.82 -3.95
C GLU A 105 3.19 -6.88 -4.55
N ILE A 106 2.70 -5.87 -5.26
CA ILE A 106 3.48 -4.69 -5.63
C ILE A 106 2.80 -3.50 -4.99
N PHE A 107 3.54 -2.71 -4.23
CA PHE A 107 2.99 -1.49 -3.67
C PHE A 107 3.90 -0.29 -3.88
N PHE A 108 3.28 0.88 -3.85
CA PHE A 108 3.94 2.18 -3.90
C PHE A 108 3.58 2.94 -2.63
N ALA A 109 4.60 3.38 -1.91
CA ALA A 109 4.43 4.31 -0.82
C ALA A 109 4.79 5.72 -1.31
N GLN A 110 3.88 6.67 -1.18
CA GLN A 110 4.15 8.07 -1.44
C GLN A 110 5.03 8.63 -0.32
N VAL A 111 6.12 9.27 -0.70
CA VAL A 111 7.09 9.89 0.22
C VAL A 111 7.07 11.39 0.02
N GLY A 112 7.10 12.15 1.11
CA GLY A 112 7.07 13.60 1.00
C GLY A 112 6.90 14.29 2.36
N GLY A 113 6.33 15.48 2.34
CA GLY A 113 6.04 16.25 3.55
C GLY A 113 7.27 16.45 4.43
N GLU A 114 7.16 16.21 5.71
CA GLU A 114 8.25 16.35 6.69
C GLU A 114 9.42 15.40 6.39
N GLY A 115 9.14 14.19 5.90
CA GLY A 115 10.17 13.23 5.52
C GLY A 115 11.13 13.76 4.45
N ALA A 116 10.61 14.51 3.48
CA ALA A 116 11.41 15.12 2.40
C ALA A 116 12.15 16.40 2.82
N ARG A 117 11.72 17.06 3.92
CA ARG A 117 12.37 18.27 4.44
C ARG A 117 13.61 17.99 5.27
N VAL A 118 13.76 16.76 5.76
CA VAL A 118 14.96 16.35 6.50
C VAL A 118 16.16 16.36 5.57
N PRO A 119 17.30 17.01 5.91
CA PRO A 119 18.52 16.97 5.10
C PRO A 119 18.98 15.51 4.85
N ALA A 120 19.53 15.25 3.67
CA ALA A 120 19.92 13.90 3.27
C ALA A 120 21.02 13.29 4.14
N ASP A 121 21.82 14.12 4.79
CA ASP A 121 22.92 13.74 5.68
C ASP A 121 22.55 13.73 7.17
N ALA A 122 21.31 14.14 7.52
CA ALA A 122 20.89 14.23 8.92
C ALA A 122 20.60 12.86 9.57
N THR A 123 20.35 11.82 8.77
CA THR A 123 20.03 10.47 9.26
C THR A 123 20.62 9.41 8.34
N ALA A 124 20.57 8.14 8.75
CA ALA A 124 21.02 7.01 7.94
C ALA A 124 20.20 6.79 6.65
N TYR A 125 19.04 7.44 6.51
CA TYR A 125 18.21 7.38 5.30
C TYR A 125 18.44 8.62 4.42
N PRO A 126 19.21 8.52 3.32
CA PRO A 126 19.61 9.68 2.51
C PRO A 126 18.60 10.01 1.38
N HIS A 127 17.65 9.14 1.07
CA HIS A 127 16.75 9.27 -0.09
C HIS A 127 15.61 10.24 0.20
N ARG A 128 15.91 11.56 0.27
CA ARG A 128 14.92 12.61 0.62
C ARG A 128 14.26 13.26 -0.59
N ASN A 129 14.80 13.06 -1.78
CA ASN A 129 14.35 13.64 -3.06
C ASN A 129 13.49 12.68 -3.89
N VAL A 130 13.00 11.60 -3.30
CA VAL A 130 12.12 10.65 -3.98
C VAL A 130 10.66 10.97 -3.72
N ALA A 131 9.80 10.74 -4.69
CA ALA A 131 8.35 10.91 -4.53
C ALA A 131 7.66 9.60 -4.13
N TYR A 132 8.20 8.46 -4.56
CA TYR A 132 7.63 7.15 -4.27
C TYR A 132 8.70 6.12 -3.95
N ILE A 133 8.35 5.18 -3.09
CA ILE A 133 9.09 3.93 -2.89
C ILE A 133 8.21 2.82 -3.46
N MET A 134 8.69 2.15 -4.49
CA MET A 134 8.10 0.91 -4.98
C MET A 134 8.68 -0.26 -4.19
N ASN A 135 7.83 -1.20 -3.80
CA ASN A 135 8.27 -2.45 -3.20
C ASN A 135 7.58 -3.63 -3.92
N VAL A 136 8.38 -4.56 -4.41
CA VAL A 136 7.92 -5.85 -4.91
C VAL A 136 8.15 -6.86 -3.81
N HIS A 137 7.07 -7.32 -3.23
CA HIS A 137 7.06 -8.19 -2.08
C HIS A 137 6.53 -9.56 -2.49
N THR A 138 7.44 -10.51 -2.64
CA THR A 138 7.09 -11.89 -2.99
C THR A 138 7.14 -12.77 -1.75
N ARG A 139 6.04 -13.48 -1.49
CA ARG A 139 5.91 -14.44 -0.41
C ARG A 139 5.32 -15.75 -0.92
N TRP A 140 5.75 -16.87 -0.34
CA TRP A 140 5.25 -18.21 -0.70
C TRP A 140 5.50 -19.19 0.45
N THR A 141 4.76 -20.29 0.49
CA THR A 141 4.83 -21.29 1.57
C THR A 141 5.64 -22.52 1.22
N GLU A 142 5.85 -22.85 -0.07
CA GLU A 142 6.59 -24.03 -0.54
C GLU A 142 7.49 -23.71 -1.75
#